data_bd34465b7949e54b966a74fd2c94ceea
#
_entry.id   bd34465b7949e54b966a74fd2c94ceea
#
_cell.length_a   1.000
_cell.length_b   1.000
_cell.length_c   1.000
_cell.angle_alpha   90.00
_cell.angle_beta   90.00
_cell.angle_gamma   90.00
#
_symmetry.space_group_name_H-M   'P 1'
#
loop_
_entity.id
_entity.type
_entity.pdbx_description
1 polymer ?
#
loop_
_entity_poly.entity_id
_entity_poly.type
_entity_poly.pdbx_seq_one_letter_code
_entity_poly.pdbx_strand_id
1 'polypeptide(L)'
;MHDATMQGSPRKKFNKIRELNRRRNYFTKKVRNALRVGVAKALWDRRRRQPVDLSSAKTVLLMRNEGAVGDVVVDSALVKCLHQSGYIVDFLLTTSNSQVMRYNPRLRHIYEADPVTSADFLRKFNHNVPRDVINELANNKYDIIIDPSLFDIPVHRLRLFRQIKAKSVLGFNKWPSIKHYSHSFDFDCQRWHVTKTFELIADYLQLDTRGLDAYDLAVPGPIMQEVAQYLASLSGKAVVINIFAGHADRSLSQTQLAELLDKLLARHPGSAVILLDHRREIRIPLPPEVVINPFNTLHHAMALIAQAELIISPDTSVVHMAAAWNKPLIAVYKDVLLNNRLWAPGYDNARQIIVKCGKVHQHRGLVDRIIAALPETL
;
A
#
# COMPACT_ATOMS: atom_id res chain seq x y z
N MET A 1 32.59 37.57 43.75
CA MET A 1 31.80 36.39 44.06
C MET A 1 30.40 36.59 43.47
N HIS A 2 30.14 36.04 42.30
CA HIS A 2 28.82 35.98 41.73
C HIS A 2 28.61 34.54 41.24
N ASP A 3 27.73 33.91 41.97
CA ASP A 3 27.25 32.52 41.69
C ASP A 3 26.31 32.56 40.50
N ALA A 4 26.71 31.94 39.40
CA ALA A 4 25.90 31.77 38.22
C ALA A 4 25.21 30.41 38.28
N THR A 5 24.05 30.34 38.88
CA THR A 5 23.15 29.17 38.82
C THR A 5 22.66 28.94 37.38
N MET A 6 23.19 27.92 36.73
CA MET A 6 22.75 27.43 35.43
C MET A 6 21.33 26.84 35.56
N GLN A 7 20.32 27.63 35.32
CA GLN A 7 18.95 27.12 35.10
C GLN A 7 18.86 26.47 33.71
N GLY A 8 18.83 25.13 33.67
CA GLY A 8 18.60 24.38 32.45
C GLY A 8 17.22 24.71 31.88
N SER A 9 17.18 25.13 30.60
CA SER A 9 15.99 25.62 29.91
C SER A 9 14.81 24.63 30.01
N PRO A 10 13.58 25.09 30.29
CA PRO A 10 12.39 24.24 30.46
C PRO A 10 12.10 23.33 29.23
N ARG A 11 12.48 23.73 28.03
CA ARG A 11 12.33 22.93 26.80
C ARG A 11 13.13 21.62 26.82
N LYS A 12 14.34 21.58 27.43
CA LYS A 12 15.16 20.34 27.55
C LYS A 12 14.54 19.32 28.52
N LYS A 13 13.93 19.77 29.63
CA LYS A 13 13.21 18.90 30.58
C LYS A 13 11.96 18.27 29.96
N PHE A 14 11.17 19.04 29.23
CA PHE A 14 9.97 18.53 28.51
C PHE A 14 10.32 17.48 27.45
N ASN A 15 11.41 17.66 26.73
CA ASN A 15 11.85 16.68 25.74
C ASN A 15 12.29 15.35 26.37
N LYS A 16 13.00 15.39 27.52
CA LYS A 16 13.38 14.17 28.25
C LYS A 16 12.16 13.41 28.80
N ILE A 17 11.16 14.11 29.32
CA ILE A 17 9.91 13.49 29.83
C ILE A 17 9.11 12.88 28.67
N ARG A 18 9.03 13.55 27.52
CA ARG A 18 8.40 13.00 26.31
C ARG A 18 9.12 11.75 25.81
N GLU A 19 10.44 11.75 25.83
CA GLU A 19 11.23 10.60 25.41
C GLU A 19 11.09 9.42 26.37
N LEU A 20 11.10 9.65 27.70
CA LEU A 20 10.84 8.64 28.72
C LEU A 20 9.42 8.04 28.58
N ASN A 21 8.42 8.88 28.38
CA ASN A 21 7.04 8.43 28.14
C ASN A 21 6.94 7.63 26.84
N ARG A 22 7.65 8.04 25.79
CA ARG A 22 7.72 7.31 24.51
C ARG A 22 8.35 5.93 24.68
N ARG A 23 9.48 5.84 25.40
CA ARG A 23 10.16 4.57 25.73
C ARG A 23 9.28 3.66 26.59
N ARG A 24 8.64 4.22 27.63
CA ARG A 24 7.69 3.48 28.47
C ARG A 24 6.51 2.96 27.66
N ASN A 25 5.89 3.79 26.84
CA ASN A 25 4.78 3.40 26.01
C ASN A 25 5.17 2.33 24.96
N TYR A 26 6.38 2.42 24.43
CA TYR A 26 6.92 1.40 23.52
C TYR A 26 7.14 0.08 24.26
N PHE A 27 7.75 0.09 25.44
CA PHE A 27 7.97 -1.11 26.25
C PHE A 27 6.65 -1.76 26.67
N THR A 28 5.70 -0.99 27.20
CA THR A 28 4.39 -1.52 27.61
C THR A 28 3.60 -2.07 26.42
N LYS A 29 3.73 -1.44 25.24
CA LYS A 29 3.13 -1.95 24.00
C LYS A 29 3.76 -3.29 23.59
N LYS A 30 5.09 -3.42 23.69
CA LYS A 30 5.82 -4.65 23.37
C LYS A 30 5.45 -5.80 24.32
N VAL A 31 5.45 -5.56 25.64
CA VAL A 31 5.05 -6.57 26.63
C VAL A 31 3.61 -7.01 26.43
N ARG A 32 2.70 -6.06 26.25
CA ARG A 32 1.27 -6.37 26.01
C ARG A 32 1.07 -7.16 24.72
N ASN A 33 1.84 -6.87 23.66
CA ASN A 33 1.78 -7.64 22.42
C ASN A 33 2.32 -9.06 22.62
N ALA A 34 3.44 -9.23 23.33
CA ALA A 34 4.01 -10.53 23.64
C ALA A 34 3.04 -11.42 24.44
N LEU A 35 2.37 -10.84 25.45
CA LEU A 35 1.33 -11.55 26.23
C LEU A 35 0.16 -11.99 25.34
N ARG A 36 -0.35 -11.11 24.46
CA ARG A 36 -1.41 -11.46 23.52
C ARG A 36 -1.00 -12.59 22.58
N VAL A 37 0.20 -12.51 22.03
CA VAL A 37 0.73 -13.57 21.16
C VAL A 37 0.88 -14.87 21.93
N GLY A 38 1.34 -14.85 23.18
CA GLY A 38 1.41 -16.03 24.05
C GLY A 38 0.05 -16.71 24.24
N VAL A 39 -0.98 -15.92 24.58
CA VAL A 39 -2.36 -16.42 24.71
C VAL A 39 -2.89 -16.98 23.38
N ALA A 40 -2.73 -16.24 22.30
CA ALA A 40 -3.20 -16.67 20.98
C ALA A 40 -2.51 -17.97 20.51
N LYS A 41 -1.20 -18.11 20.79
CA LYS A 41 -0.46 -19.36 20.52
C LYS A 41 -1.02 -20.52 21.30
N ALA A 42 -1.28 -20.36 22.58
CA ALA A 42 -1.84 -21.41 23.44
C ALA A 42 -3.23 -21.86 22.94
N LEU A 43 -4.06 -20.92 22.48
CA LEU A 43 -5.41 -21.18 22.01
C LEU A 43 -5.44 -21.77 20.60
N TRP A 44 -4.66 -21.22 19.66
CA TRP A 44 -4.87 -21.47 18.24
C TRP A 44 -3.66 -22.05 17.50
N ASP A 45 -2.43 -21.93 18.02
CA ASP A 45 -1.20 -22.35 17.33
C ASP A 45 -0.69 -23.72 17.82
N ARG A 46 -1.58 -24.73 17.85
CA ARG A 46 -1.28 -26.02 18.48
C ARG A 46 -0.54 -26.99 17.57
N ARG A 47 -0.80 -26.97 16.25
CA ARG A 47 -0.23 -27.92 15.30
C ARG A 47 0.66 -27.19 14.30
N ARG A 48 1.84 -27.77 14.01
CA ARG A 48 2.71 -27.29 12.95
C ARG A 48 2.10 -27.62 11.60
N ARG A 49 2.16 -26.66 10.67
CA ARG A 49 1.77 -26.87 9.28
C ARG A 49 2.83 -27.65 8.53
N GLN A 50 2.41 -28.34 7.47
CA GLN A 50 3.29 -29.08 6.58
C GLN A 50 4.09 -28.08 5.70
N PRO A 51 5.32 -28.39 5.30
CA PRO A 51 5.98 -27.73 4.17
C PRO A 51 5.11 -27.81 2.92
N VAL A 52 5.31 -26.89 1.97
CA VAL A 52 4.58 -26.93 0.71
C VAL A 52 5.00 -28.16 -0.09
N ASP A 53 4.04 -28.96 -0.49
CA ASP A 53 4.26 -30.03 -1.46
C ASP A 53 4.08 -29.44 -2.86
N LEU A 54 5.20 -29.12 -3.51
CA LEU A 54 5.21 -28.49 -4.83
C LEU A 54 4.62 -29.39 -5.93
N SER A 55 4.62 -30.72 -5.71
CA SER A 55 4.12 -31.66 -6.71
C SER A 55 2.58 -31.72 -6.78
N SER A 56 1.90 -31.38 -5.70
CA SER A 56 0.45 -31.52 -5.58
C SER A 56 -0.28 -30.22 -5.26
N ALA A 57 0.42 -29.16 -4.83
CA ALA A 57 -0.20 -27.89 -4.48
C ALA A 57 -0.78 -27.16 -5.70
N LYS A 58 -2.05 -26.76 -5.63
CA LYS A 58 -2.78 -26.10 -6.73
C LYS A 58 -3.54 -24.86 -6.29
N THR A 59 -3.94 -24.78 -5.03
CA THR A 59 -4.85 -23.72 -4.55
C THR A 59 -4.14 -22.79 -3.57
N VAL A 60 -4.18 -21.51 -3.84
CA VAL A 60 -3.53 -20.46 -3.05
C VAL A 60 -4.55 -19.43 -2.59
N LEU A 61 -4.50 -19.09 -1.31
CA LEU A 61 -5.20 -17.93 -0.74
C LEU A 61 -4.19 -16.86 -0.38
N LEU A 62 -4.22 -15.71 -1.05
CA LEU A 62 -3.54 -14.49 -0.60
C LEU A 62 -4.35 -13.80 0.49
N MET A 63 -3.66 -13.15 1.46
CA MET A 63 -4.33 -12.50 2.58
C MET A 63 -3.89 -11.05 2.78
N ARG A 64 -4.77 -10.09 2.43
CA ARG A 64 -4.63 -8.65 2.71
C ARG A 64 -5.88 -8.05 3.38
N ASN A 65 -6.50 -8.84 4.25
CA ASN A 65 -7.68 -8.40 5.02
C ASN A 65 -7.42 -7.25 6.01
N GLU A 66 -6.22 -6.68 6.03
CA GLU A 66 -5.82 -5.52 6.81
C GLU A 66 -4.92 -4.55 6.00
N GLY A 67 -4.72 -4.82 4.72
CA GLY A 67 -3.84 -4.02 3.85
C GLY A 67 -4.51 -2.75 3.32
N ALA A 68 -3.69 -1.78 2.94
CA ALA A 68 -4.13 -0.61 2.17
C ALA A 68 -4.31 -0.95 0.68
N VAL A 69 -4.94 -0.05 -0.07
CA VAL A 69 -5.11 -0.17 -1.54
C VAL A 69 -3.75 -0.36 -2.24
N GLY A 70 -2.71 0.40 -1.84
CA GLY A 70 -1.37 0.28 -2.41
C GLY A 70 -0.73 -1.10 -2.20
N ASP A 71 -0.95 -1.73 -1.04
CA ASP A 71 -0.46 -3.09 -0.78
C ASP A 71 -1.06 -4.10 -1.76
N VAL A 72 -2.36 -3.95 -2.07
CA VAL A 72 -3.08 -4.84 -3.00
C VAL A 72 -2.60 -4.64 -4.43
N VAL A 73 -2.35 -3.38 -4.84
CA VAL A 73 -1.75 -3.10 -6.16
C VAL A 73 -0.41 -3.82 -6.30
N VAL A 74 0.42 -3.74 -5.29
CA VAL A 74 1.74 -4.40 -5.27
C VAL A 74 1.59 -5.92 -5.33
N ASP A 75 0.72 -6.52 -4.53
CA ASP A 75 0.50 -7.97 -4.52
C ASP A 75 -0.05 -8.53 -5.84
N SER A 76 -0.59 -7.69 -6.73
CA SER A 76 -1.13 -8.12 -8.01
C SER A 76 -0.08 -8.80 -8.93
N ALA A 77 1.19 -8.41 -8.82
CA ALA A 77 2.28 -9.08 -9.54
C ALA A 77 2.41 -10.55 -9.14
N LEU A 78 2.29 -10.84 -7.84
CA LEU A 78 2.34 -12.22 -7.34
C LEU A 78 1.11 -13.03 -7.81
N VAL A 79 -0.08 -12.42 -7.86
CA VAL A 79 -1.29 -13.05 -8.43
C VAL A 79 -1.04 -13.51 -9.86
N LYS A 80 -0.44 -12.63 -10.68
CA LYS A 80 -0.08 -12.94 -12.06
C LYS A 80 0.85 -14.15 -12.16
N CYS A 81 1.94 -14.16 -11.41
CA CYS A 81 2.92 -15.25 -11.46
C CYS A 81 2.35 -16.56 -10.95
N LEU A 82 1.57 -16.56 -9.88
CA LEU A 82 0.89 -17.76 -9.39
C LEU A 82 -0.05 -18.34 -10.44
N HIS A 83 -0.89 -17.50 -11.05
CA HIS A 83 -1.82 -17.95 -12.08
C HIS A 83 -1.09 -18.50 -13.32
N GLN A 84 -0.02 -17.83 -13.79
CA GLN A 84 0.79 -18.28 -14.92
C GLN A 84 1.47 -19.63 -14.66
N SER A 85 1.81 -19.91 -13.40
CA SER A 85 2.38 -21.17 -12.94
C SER A 85 1.32 -22.26 -12.66
N GLY A 86 0.06 -22.03 -13.03
CA GLY A 86 -1.02 -23.00 -12.94
C GLY A 86 -1.72 -23.09 -11.58
N TYR A 87 -1.45 -22.15 -10.66
CA TYR A 87 -2.18 -22.10 -9.40
C TYR A 87 -3.56 -21.45 -9.57
N ILE A 88 -4.53 -21.96 -8.81
CA ILE A 88 -5.85 -21.34 -8.63
C ILE A 88 -5.73 -20.38 -7.47
N VAL A 89 -5.94 -19.10 -7.72
CA VAL A 89 -5.69 -18.01 -6.75
C VAL A 89 -6.99 -17.39 -6.29
N ASP A 90 -7.19 -17.35 -4.99
CA ASP A 90 -8.20 -16.55 -4.33
C ASP A 90 -7.54 -15.46 -3.49
N PHE A 91 -8.25 -14.35 -3.25
CA PHE A 91 -7.73 -13.25 -2.49
C PHE A 91 -8.70 -12.83 -1.39
N LEU A 92 -8.23 -12.82 -0.14
CA LEU A 92 -8.98 -12.27 1.00
C LEU A 92 -8.56 -10.82 1.22
N LEU A 93 -9.45 -9.91 0.96
CA LEU A 93 -9.29 -8.47 0.97
C LEU A 93 -10.24 -7.81 1.98
N THR A 94 -10.20 -6.51 2.15
CA THR A 94 -11.28 -5.75 2.80
C THR A 94 -12.23 -5.18 1.75
N THR A 95 -13.45 -4.84 2.14
CA THR A 95 -14.41 -4.14 1.28
C THR A 95 -13.84 -2.84 0.71
N SER A 96 -12.90 -2.20 1.41
CA SER A 96 -12.27 -0.94 0.98
C SER A 96 -11.16 -1.11 -0.06
N ASN A 97 -10.47 -2.26 -0.11
CA ASN A 97 -9.35 -2.47 -1.04
C ASN A 97 -9.62 -3.54 -2.12
N SER A 98 -10.72 -4.31 -2.00
CA SER A 98 -11.12 -5.35 -2.96
C SER A 98 -11.39 -4.79 -4.36
N GLN A 99 -11.86 -3.55 -4.44
CA GLN A 99 -12.18 -2.89 -5.71
C GLN A 99 -11.00 -2.88 -6.69
N VAL A 100 -9.76 -2.79 -6.19
CA VAL A 100 -8.56 -2.80 -7.03
C VAL A 100 -8.48 -4.04 -7.91
N MET A 101 -8.86 -5.19 -7.36
CA MET A 101 -8.73 -6.50 -8.01
C MET A 101 -10.03 -7.03 -8.61
N ARG A 102 -11.12 -6.27 -8.51
CA ARG A 102 -12.47 -6.72 -8.84
C ARG A 102 -12.61 -7.34 -10.24
N TYR A 103 -11.87 -6.80 -11.19
CA TYR A 103 -11.91 -7.25 -12.59
C TYR A 103 -10.66 -8.01 -13.02
N ASN A 104 -9.79 -8.41 -12.06
CA ASN A 104 -8.61 -9.19 -12.41
C ASN A 104 -9.00 -10.61 -12.82
N PRO A 105 -8.78 -11.02 -14.08
CA PRO A 105 -9.25 -12.30 -14.60
C PRO A 105 -8.46 -13.51 -14.10
N ARG A 106 -7.37 -13.27 -13.34
CA ARG A 106 -6.51 -14.33 -12.80
C ARG A 106 -6.94 -14.80 -11.43
N LEU A 107 -7.89 -14.10 -10.80
CA LEU A 107 -8.48 -14.52 -9.53
C LEU A 107 -9.73 -15.37 -9.78
N ARG A 108 -9.78 -16.52 -9.12
CA ARG A 108 -11.00 -17.33 -9.10
C ARG A 108 -12.07 -16.64 -8.27
N HIS A 109 -11.72 -16.13 -7.08
CA HIS A 109 -12.64 -15.46 -6.17
C HIS A 109 -11.95 -14.40 -5.31
N ILE A 110 -12.70 -13.35 -4.98
CA ILE A 110 -12.31 -12.32 -4.01
C ILE A 110 -13.24 -12.43 -2.81
N TYR A 111 -12.67 -12.73 -1.65
CA TYR A 111 -13.38 -12.74 -0.38
C TYR A 111 -13.22 -11.40 0.32
N GLU A 112 -14.30 -10.87 0.86
CA GLU A 112 -14.29 -9.58 1.52
C GLU A 112 -14.39 -9.72 3.04
N ALA A 113 -13.47 -9.08 3.72
CA ALA A 113 -13.46 -8.88 5.16
C ALA A 113 -13.98 -7.47 5.48
N ASP A 114 -14.53 -7.30 6.67
CA ASP A 114 -14.94 -6.00 7.18
C ASP A 114 -13.73 -5.06 7.37
N PRO A 115 -13.92 -3.73 7.33
CA PRO A 115 -12.87 -2.80 7.68
C PRO A 115 -12.36 -3.01 9.12
N VAL A 116 -11.05 -2.84 9.33
CA VAL A 116 -10.45 -2.96 10.67
C VAL A 116 -10.82 -1.74 11.51
N THR A 117 -11.64 -1.91 12.55
CA THR A 117 -12.29 -0.80 13.26
C THR A 117 -11.79 -0.54 14.67
N SER A 118 -10.81 -1.30 15.26
CA SER A 118 -10.64 -1.13 16.71
C SER A 118 -9.24 -1.33 17.29
N ALA A 119 -8.94 -0.47 18.30
CA ALA A 119 -7.75 -0.50 19.14
C ALA A 119 -7.89 -1.37 20.42
N ASP A 120 -9.07 -1.90 20.76
CA ASP A 120 -9.34 -2.62 21.99
C ASP A 120 -8.56 -3.92 22.16
N PHE A 121 -8.18 -4.23 23.41
CA PHE A 121 -7.41 -5.43 23.73
C PHE A 121 -8.14 -6.71 23.31
N LEU A 122 -9.41 -6.85 23.66
CA LEU A 122 -10.20 -8.05 23.37
C LEU A 122 -10.56 -8.17 21.88
N ARG A 123 -10.85 -7.06 21.23
CA ARG A 123 -11.15 -7.05 19.79
C ARG A 123 -9.97 -7.42 18.92
N LYS A 124 -8.73 -7.29 19.42
CA LYS A 124 -7.54 -7.75 18.70
C LYS A 124 -7.42 -9.27 18.61
N PHE A 125 -8.19 -10.03 19.35
CA PHE A 125 -8.31 -11.48 19.21
C PHE A 125 -9.36 -11.90 18.17
N ASN A 126 -10.22 -10.99 17.74
CA ASN A 126 -11.21 -11.22 16.70
C ASN A 126 -10.67 -10.71 15.36
N HIS A 127 -10.74 -11.56 14.34
CA HIS A 127 -10.49 -11.13 12.96
C HIS A 127 -11.72 -10.40 12.40
N ASN A 128 -11.48 -9.66 11.32
CA ASN A 128 -12.48 -8.87 10.62
C ASN A 128 -13.19 -9.65 9.48
N VAL A 129 -13.02 -10.97 9.42
CA VAL A 129 -13.64 -11.81 8.38
C VAL A 129 -14.99 -12.31 8.86
N PRO A 130 -16.09 -12.09 8.11
CA PRO A 130 -17.43 -12.59 8.42
C PRO A 130 -17.47 -14.11 8.55
N ARG A 131 -18.44 -14.62 9.30
CA ARG A 131 -18.52 -16.07 9.62
C ARG A 131 -18.83 -16.93 8.39
N ASP A 132 -19.68 -16.47 7.52
CA ASP A 132 -20.00 -17.10 6.24
C ASP A 132 -18.77 -17.20 5.34
N VAL A 133 -18.03 -16.10 5.17
CA VAL A 133 -16.77 -16.08 4.43
C VAL A 133 -15.75 -17.07 5.03
N ILE A 134 -15.64 -17.16 6.36
CA ILE A 134 -14.76 -18.16 7.00
C ILE A 134 -15.17 -19.58 6.64
N ASN A 135 -16.46 -19.87 6.62
CA ASN A 135 -16.96 -21.20 6.27
C ASN A 135 -16.62 -21.57 4.83
N GLU A 136 -16.79 -20.63 3.89
CA GLU A 136 -16.41 -20.81 2.49
C GLU A 136 -14.90 -21.03 2.32
N LEU A 137 -14.08 -20.19 2.96
CA LEU A 137 -12.62 -20.33 2.95
C LEU A 137 -12.18 -21.69 3.51
N ALA A 138 -12.82 -22.17 4.58
CA ALA A 138 -12.52 -23.48 5.19
C ALA A 138 -12.91 -24.65 4.27
N ASN A 139 -14.01 -24.51 3.52
CA ASN A 139 -14.50 -25.54 2.61
C ASN A 139 -13.62 -25.69 1.35
N ASN A 140 -12.93 -24.62 0.93
CA ASN A 140 -12.02 -24.64 -0.23
C ASN A 140 -10.74 -25.47 -0.02
N LYS A 141 -10.39 -25.80 1.24
CA LYS A 141 -9.24 -26.67 1.59
C LYS A 141 -7.94 -26.25 0.89
N TYR A 142 -7.57 -24.98 1.04
CA TYR A 142 -6.36 -24.44 0.39
C TYR A 142 -5.10 -25.25 0.68
N ASP A 143 -4.28 -25.43 -0.36
CA ASP A 143 -2.95 -26.00 -0.20
C ASP A 143 -2.02 -25.00 0.47
N ILE A 144 -2.09 -23.72 0.04
CA ILE A 144 -1.20 -22.67 0.51
C ILE A 144 -2.00 -21.43 0.92
N ILE A 145 -1.67 -20.85 2.07
CA ILE A 145 -1.96 -19.47 2.39
C ILE A 145 -0.67 -18.66 2.27
N ILE A 146 -0.72 -17.51 1.62
CA ILE A 146 0.36 -16.53 1.61
C ILE A 146 -0.07 -15.32 2.42
N ASP A 147 0.68 -15.04 3.50
CA ASP A 147 0.55 -13.83 4.33
C ASP A 147 1.70 -12.87 4.00
N PRO A 148 1.49 -11.89 3.11
CA PRO A 148 2.54 -10.99 2.66
C PRO A 148 2.87 -9.87 3.67
N SER A 149 2.29 -9.87 4.87
CA SER A 149 2.61 -8.89 5.89
C SER A 149 4.04 -9.04 6.42
N LEU A 150 4.82 -7.95 6.38
CA LEU A 150 6.25 -7.94 6.73
C LEU A 150 6.53 -7.76 8.22
N PHE A 151 5.54 -7.28 8.97
CA PHE A 151 5.70 -6.91 10.37
C PHE A 151 5.07 -7.94 11.31
N ASP A 152 4.98 -7.59 12.60
CA ASP A 152 4.42 -8.44 13.63
C ASP A 152 3.08 -9.08 13.22
N ILE A 153 2.91 -10.36 13.57
CA ILE A 153 1.67 -11.05 13.31
C ILE A 153 0.53 -10.44 14.14
N PRO A 154 -0.57 -10.04 13.53
CA PRO A 154 -1.79 -9.74 14.28
C PRO A 154 -2.28 -11.00 14.95
N VAL A 155 -2.56 -10.94 16.29
CA VAL A 155 -2.91 -12.13 17.08
C VAL A 155 -4.14 -12.88 16.55
N HIS A 156 -5.12 -12.14 16.02
CA HIS A 156 -6.33 -12.72 15.43
C HIS A 156 -6.05 -13.55 14.16
N ARG A 157 -4.90 -13.34 13.50
CA ARG A 157 -4.51 -14.11 12.32
C ARG A 157 -4.23 -15.57 12.62
N LEU A 158 -3.73 -15.87 13.82
CA LEU A 158 -3.58 -17.26 14.29
C LEU A 158 -4.94 -17.98 14.42
N ARG A 159 -5.98 -17.25 14.86
CA ARG A 159 -7.35 -17.76 14.87
C ARG A 159 -7.85 -18.03 13.47
N LEU A 160 -7.62 -17.11 12.56
CA LEU A 160 -8.02 -17.21 11.14
C LEU A 160 -7.37 -18.44 10.48
N PHE A 161 -6.05 -18.61 10.62
CA PHE A 161 -5.35 -19.79 10.11
C PHE A 161 -5.91 -21.11 10.66
N ARG A 162 -6.23 -21.15 11.95
CA ARG A 162 -6.85 -22.33 12.55
C ARG A 162 -8.22 -22.66 11.96
N GLN A 163 -9.00 -21.65 11.60
CA GLN A 163 -10.34 -21.83 11.04
C GLN A 163 -10.28 -22.25 9.56
N ILE A 164 -9.44 -21.61 8.74
CA ILE A 164 -9.30 -21.92 7.31
C ILE A 164 -8.64 -23.28 7.08
N LYS A 165 -7.71 -23.71 7.94
CA LYS A 165 -7.06 -25.04 7.91
C LYS A 165 -6.30 -25.37 6.63
N ALA A 166 -5.67 -24.40 5.97
CA ALA A 166 -4.80 -24.67 4.84
C ALA A 166 -3.67 -25.66 5.20
N LYS A 167 -3.14 -26.39 4.23
CA LYS A 167 -2.04 -27.33 4.46
C LYS A 167 -0.76 -26.61 4.87
N SER A 168 -0.43 -25.54 4.16
CA SER A 168 0.78 -24.72 4.37
C SER A 168 0.46 -23.25 4.50
N VAL A 169 1.30 -22.51 5.23
CA VAL A 169 1.21 -21.05 5.36
C VAL A 169 2.62 -20.47 5.17
N LEU A 170 2.76 -19.55 4.23
CA LEU A 170 3.98 -18.80 3.97
C LEU A 170 3.87 -17.39 4.53
N GLY A 171 4.94 -16.85 5.08
CA GLY A 171 4.96 -15.49 5.62
C GLY A 171 6.36 -14.92 5.69
N PHE A 172 6.50 -13.70 6.25
CA PHE A 172 7.77 -12.99 6.33
C PHE A 172 8.05 -12.54 7.76
N ASN A 173 9.30 -12.65 8.22
CA ASN A 173 9.75 -12.17 9.52
C ASN A 173 8.92 -12.69 10.71
N LYS A 174 8.41 -13.90 10.63
CA LYS A 174 7.61 -14.49 11.70
C LYS A 174 8.49 -15.28 12.67
N TRP A 175 8.12 -15.25 13.94
CA TRP A 175 8.88 -15.96 14.96
C TRP A 175 8.87 -17.47 14.71
N PRO A 176 10.00 -18.13 14.75
CA PRO A 176 10.10 -19.60 14.55
C PRO A 176 9.22 -20.42 15.48
N SER A 177 8.84 -19.82 16.62
CA SER A 177 7.96 -20.43 17.61
C SER A 177 6.48 -20.45 17.20
N ILE A 178 6.07 -19.81 16.10
CA ILE A 178 4.70 -19.84 15.57
C ILE A 178 4.57 -21.02 14.62
N LYS A 179 3.80 -22.02 15.02
CA LYS A 179 3.66 -23.30 14.33
C LYS A 179 2.81 -23.23 13.05
N HIS A 180 1.96 -22.23 12.93
CA HIS A 180 1.11 -22.07 11.75
C HIS A 180 1.89 -21.76 10.49
N TYR A 181 3.03 -21.05 10.58
CA TYR A 181 3.85 -20.82 9.41
C TYR A 181 4.70 -22.05 9.08
N SER A 182 4.48 -22.61 7.90
CA SER A 182 5.28 -23.70 7.35
C SER A 182 6.67 -23.21 6.98
N HIS A 183 6.71 -21.98 6.43
CA HIS A 183 7.92 -21.26 6.09
C HIS A 183 7.76 -19.77 6.37
N SER A 184 8.80 -19.15 6.86
CA SER A 184 8.89 -17.72 7.07
C SER A 184 10.17 -17.19 6.48
N PHE A 185 10.04 -16.39 5.43
CA PHE A 185 11.18 -15.76 4.78
C PHE A 185 11.77 -14.67 5.66
N ASP A 186 13.10 -14.60 5.74
CA ASP A 186 13.78 -13.44 6.28
C ASP A 186 13.73 -12.31 5.26
N PHE A 187 13.26 -11.15 5.68
CA PHE A 187 13.10 -9.99 4.82
C PHE A 187 13.64 -8.73 5.51
N ASP A 188 14.65 -8.12 4.92
CA ASP A 188 15.22 -6.87 5.42
C ASP A 188 14.42 -5.64 4.92
N CYS A 189 13.47 -5.19 5.75
CA CYS A 189 12.64 -4.01 5.44
C CYS A 189 13.43 -2.71 5.28
N GLN A 190 14.67 -2.63 5.78
CA GLN A 190 15.50 -1.43 5.64
C GLN A 190 16.30 -1.44 4.35
N ARG A 191 16.57 -2.61 3.79
CA ARG A 191 17.44 -2.79 2.63
C ARG A 191 16.68 -3.03 1.33
N TRP A 192 15.58 -3.76 1.38
CA TRP A 192 14.90 -4.25 0.18
C TRP A 192 13.63 -3.47 -0.12
N HIS A 193 13.32 -3.39 -1.42
CA HIS A 193 12.01 -2.97 -1.89
C HIS A 193 10.98 -4.08 -1.65
N VAL A 194 9.71 -3.72 -1.48
CA VAL A 194 8.63 -4.67 -1.16
C VAL A 194 8.46 -5.77 -2.21
N THR A 195 8.79 -5.51 -3.47
CA THR A 195 8.73 -6.51 -4.56
C THR A 195 9.65 -7.72 -4.33
N LYS A 196 10.71 -7.56 -3.53
CA LYS A 196 11.57 -8.69 -3.14
C LYS A 196 10.80 -9.80 -2.43
N THR A 197 9.65 -9.50 -1.83
CA THR A 197 8.77 -10.54 -1.26
C THR A 197 8.28 -11.52 -2.31
N PHE A 198 8.00 -11.03 -3.53
CA PHE A 198 7.51 -11.85 -4.63
C PHE A 198 8.60 -12.77 -5.17
N GLU A 199 9.81 -12.23 -5.32
CA GLU A 199 10.97 -13.04 -5.75
C GLU A 199 11.21 -14.19 -4.76
N LEU A 200 11.20 -13.93 -3.46
CA LEU A 200 11.39 -14.96 -2.44
C LEU A 200 10.30 -16.05 -2.49
N ILE A 201 9.04 -15.64 -2.71
CA ILE A 201 7.94 -16.60 -2.89
C ILE A 201 8.08 -17.36 -4.20
N ALA A 202 8.41 -16.65 -5.28
CA ALA A 202 8.56 -17.22 -6.61
C ALA A 202 9.69 -18.27 -6.65
N ASP A 203 10.83 -17.95 -6.06
CA ASP A 203 11.95 -18.88 -5.92
C ASP A 203 11.55 -20.13 -5.12
N TYR A 204 10.87 -19.94 -3.98
CA TYR A 204 10.45 -21.04 -3.12
C TYR A 204 9.40 -21.96 -3.76
N LEU A 205 8.44 -21.37 -4.49
CA LEU A 205 7.38 -22.12 -5.18
C LEU A 205 7.74 -22.51 -6.61
N GLN A 206 8.93 -22.15 -7.09
CA GLN A 206 9.42 -22.41 -8.44
C GLN A 206 8.47 -21.85 -9.52
N LEU A 207 8.00 -20.61 -9.32
CA LEU A 207 7.05 -19.97 -10.22
C LEU A 207 7.71 -19.49 -11.51
N ASP A 208 6.89 -19.37 -12.56
CA ASP A 208 7.25 -18.60 -13.75
C ASP A 208 7.28 -17.11 -13.43
N THR A 209 8.47 -16.52 -13.44
CA THR A 209 8.69 -15.11 -13.05
C THR A 209 8.60 -14.13 -14.21
N ARG A 210 8.23 -14.57 -15.42
CA ARG A 210 8.06 -13.69 -16.57
C ARG A 210 6.96 -12.65 -16.27
N GLY A 211 7.33 -11.37 -16.28
CA GLY A 211 6.44 -10.25 -15.96
C GLY A 211 6.16 -10.05 -14.45
N LEU A 212 7.04 -10.55 -13.57
CA LEU A 212 7.01 -10.26 -12.12
C LEU A 212 7.36 -8.79 -11.81
N ASP A 213 8.01 -8.11 -12.72
CA ASP A 213 8.43 -6.71 -12.69
C ASP A 213 7.28 -5.71 -12.83
N ALA A 214 6.11 -6.15 -13.31
CA ALA A 214 4.95 -5.30 -13.52
C ALA A 214 3.74 -5.71 -12.66
N TYR A 215 3.14 -4.74 -11.99
CA TYR A 215 1.87 -4.95 -11.30
C TYR A 215 0.74 -5.23 -12.29
N ASP A 216 -0.20 -6.08 -11.90
CA ASP A 216 -1.23 -6.62 -12.79
C ASP A 216 -2.62 -6.07 -12.40
N LEU A 217 -2.95 -4.93 -12.93
CA LEU A 217 -4.23 -4.27 -12.72
C LEU A 217 -5.13 -4.39 -13.96
N ALA A 218 -6.39 -4.68 -13.74
CA ALA A 218 -7.40 -4.76 -14.79
C ALA A 218 -8.44 -3.65 -14.65
N VAL A 219 -8.68 -2.93 -15.74
CA VAL A 219 -9.78 -1.97 -15.88
C VAL A 219 -10.68 -2.44 -17.02
N PRO A 220 -12.01 -2.49 -16.83
CA PRO A 220 -12.94 -2.88 -17.90
C PRO A 220 -12.79 -2.02 -19.15
N GLY A 221 -12.85 -2.65 -20.32
CA GLY A 221 -12.78 -1.96 -21.62
C GLY A 221 -13.74 -0.79 -21.78
N PRO A 222 -15.02 -0.89 -21.41
CA PRO A 222 -15.95 0.24 -21.45
C PRO A 222 -15.49 1.45 -20.62
N ILE A 223 -14.94 1.22 -19.41
CA ILE A 223 -14.41 2.31 -18.56
C ILE A 223 -13.15 2.93 -19.20
N MET A 224 -12.27 2.11 -19.77
CA MET A 224 -11.09 2.62 -20.49
C MET A 224 -11.51 3.50 -21.68
N GLN A 225 -12.54 3.08 -22.43
CA GLN A 225 -13.06 3.81 -23.58
C GLN A 225 -13.76 5.10 -23.16
N GLU A 226 -14.58 5.07 -22.10
CA GLU A 226 -15.24 6.26 -21.56
C GLU A 226 -14.22 7.32 -21.12
N VAL A 227 -13.18 6.93 -20.41
CA VAL A 227 -12.10 7.83 -20.00
C VAL A 227 -11.31 8.33 -21.21
N ALA A 228 -11.04 7.49 -22.22
CA ALA A 228 -10.37 7.91 -23.46
C ALA A 228 -11.17 8.99 -24.19
N GLN A 229 -12.47 8.83 -24.31
CA GLN A 229 -13.38 9.81 -24.92
C GLN A 229 -13.39 11.13 -24.11
N TYR A 230 -13.44 11.03 -22.78
CA TYR A 230 -13.36 12.19 -21.91
C TYR A 230 -12.04 12.94 -22.09
N LEU A 231 -10.89 12.25 -22.07
CA LEU A 231 -9.57 12.87 -22.26
C LEU A 231 -9.44 13.49 -23.65
N ALA A 232 -9.98 12.87 -24.69
CA ALA A 232 -10.01 13.41 -26.04
C ALA A 232 -10.86 14.69 -26.17
N SER A 233 -11.83 14.91 -25.27
CA SER A 233 -12.61 16.16 -25.23
C SER A 233 -11.89 17.32 -24.55
N LEU A 234 -10.79 17.05 -23.83
CA LEU A 234 -9.94 18.04 -23.22
C LEU A 234 -8.87 18.49 -24.22
N SER A 235 -8.52 19.77 -24.19
CA SER A 235 -7.45 20.30 -25.04
C SER A 235 -6.09 19.98 -24.43
N GLY A 236 -5.27 19.19 -25.14
CA GLY A 236 -3.87 18.95 -24.78
C GLY A 236 -3.60 17.63 -24.07
N LYS A 237 -2.37 17.48 -23.58
CA LYS A 237 -1.89 16.26 -22.93
C LYS A 237 -2.34 16.19 -21.47
N ALA A 238 -2.83 15.03 -21.06
CA ALA A 238 -3.43 14.83 -19.75
C ALA A 238 -2.37 14.69 -18.64
N VAL A 239 -2.41 15.58 -17.66
CA VAL A 239 -1.62 15.50 -16.43
C VAL A 239 -2.55 15.19 -15.26
N VAL A 240 -2.34 14.06 -14.60
CA VAL A 240 -3.14 13.67 -13.43
C VAL A 240 -2.43 14.06 -12.14
N ILE A 241 -3.08 14.85 -11.30
CA ILE A 241 -2.54 15.30 -10.02
C ILE A 241 -3.41 14.79 -8.87
N ASN A 242 -2.76 14.13 -7.92
CA ASN A 242 -3.30 13.83 -6.59
C ASN A 242 -2.54 14.65 -5.55
N ILE A 243 -3.22 15.35 -4.66
CA ILE A 243 -2.58 16.07 -3.55
C ILE A 243 -2.79 15.39 -2.19
N PHE A 244 -3.70 14.44 -2.12
CA PHE A 244 -4.13 13.82 -0.87
C PHE A 244 -3.34 12.53 -0.59
N ALA A 245 -3.00 12.31 0.68
CA ALA A 245 -2.42 11.08 1.17
C ALA A 245 -3.24 10.53 2.35
N GLY A 246 -3.01 9.29 2.74
CA GLY A 246 -3.69 8.68 3.89
C GLY A 246 -3.45 9.39 5.23
N HIS A 247 -2.50 10.33 5.30
CA HIS A 247 -2.22 11.18 6.47
C HIS A 247 -1.89 12.59 6.01
N ALA A 248 -2.49 13.61 6.65
CA ALA A 248 -2.31 15.03 6.29
C ALA A 248 -0.84 15.47 6.19
N ASP A 249 0.04 14.94 7.05
CA ASP A 249 1.48 15.26 7.04
C ASP A 249 2.20 14.88 5.73
N ARG A 250 1.61 13.98 4.94
CA ARG A 250 2.13 13.53 3.64
C ARG A 250 1.44 14.19 2.45
N SER A 251 0.32 14.87 2.65
CA SER A 251 -0.43 15.55 1.60
C SER A 251 0.23 16.88 1.21
N LEU A 252 0.01 17.33 -0.02
CA LEU A 252 0.29 18.70 -0.42
C LEU A 252 -0.82 19.62 0.13
N SER A 253 -0.51 20.92 0.32
CA SER A 253 -1.50 21.92 0.68
C SER A 253 -2.20 22.47 -0.57
N GLN A 254 -3.35 23.12 -0.37
CA GLN A 254 -4.05 23.83 -1.45
C GLN A 254 -3.24 25.01 -1.99
N THR A 255 -2.46 25.68 -1.14
CA THR A 255 -1.52 26.74 -1.58
C THR A 255 -0.42 26.18 -2.49
N GLN A 256 0.14 25.00 -2.12
CA GLN A 256 1.12 24.32 -2.98
C GLN A 256 0.48 23.83 -4.29
N LEU A 257 -0.79 23.40 -4.26
CA LEU A 257 -1.51 23.06 -5.47
C LEU A 257 -1.67 24.27 -6.40
N ALA A 258 -2.12 25.43 -5.90
CA ALA A 258 -2.27 26.64 -6.69
C ALA A 258 -0.93 27.02 -7.34
N GLU A 259 0.15 27.10 -6.55
CA GLU A 259 1.49 27.39 -7.07
C GLU A 259 1.97 26.35 -8.11
N LEU A 260 1.67 25.07 -7.90
CA LEU A 260 2.02 24.00 -8.83
C LEU A 260 1.28 24.15 -10.17
N LEU A 261 -0.01 24.46 -10.12
CA LEU A 261 -0.83 24.68 -11.33
C LEU A 261 -0.31 25.85 -12.16
N ASP A 262 -0.05 27.01 -11.51
CA ASP A 262 0.48 28.20 -12.20
C ASP A 262 1.81 27.88 -12.90
N LYS A 263 2.76 27.27 -12.20
CA LYS A 263 4.09 26.97 -12.75
C LYS A 263 4.05 25.84 -13.80
N LEU A 264 3.20 24.83 -13.63
CA LEU A 264 3.06 23.71 -14.55
C LEU A 264 2.47 24.20 -15.88
N LEU A 265 1.37 24.97 -15.84
CA LEU A 265 0.72 25.49 -17.03
C LEU A 265 1.61 26.51 -17.77
N ALA A 266 2.41 27.32 -17.05
CA ALA A 266 3.41 28.20 -17.66
C ALA A 266 4.51 27.42 -18.38
N ARG A 267 4.94 26.26 -17.85
CA ARG A 267 6.00 25.43 -18.46
C ARG A 267 5.49 24.56 -19.61
N HIS A 268 4.27 24.06 -19.48
CA HIS A 268 3.61 23.19 -20.46
C HIS A 268 2.24 23.77 -20.85
N PRO A 269 2.21 24.88 -21.60
CA PRO A 269 0.97 25.50 -22.05
C PRO A 269 0.18 24.51 -22.93
N GLY A 270 -1.12 24.50 -22.77
CA GLY A 270 -2.01 23.56 -23.46
C GLY A 270 -2.09 22.16 -22.86
N SER A 271 -1.57 21.93 -21.64
CA SER A 271 -1.82 20.70 -20.90
C SER A 271 -3.21 20.73 -20.25
N ALA A 272 -3.91 19.59 -20.26
CA ALA A 272 -5.12 19.39 -19.49
C ALA A 272 -4.78 18.76 -18.13
N VAL A 273 -5.11 19.43 -17.03
CA VAL A 273 -4.81 18.94 -15.68
C VAL A 273 -6.07 18.35 -15.04
N ILE A 274 -6.00 17.09 -14.63
CA ILE A 274 -7.09 16.38 -13.96
C ILE A 274 -6.72 16.15 -12.50
N LEU A 275 -7.49 16.72 -11.58
CA LEU A 275 -7.30 16.59 -10.14
C LEU A 275 -8.07 15.39 -9.59
N LEU A 276 -7.39 14.45 -8.93
CA LEU A 276 -8.03 13.34 -8.23
C LEU A 276 -8.52 13.82 -6.86
N ASP A 277 -9.78 14.23 -6.79
CA ASP A 277 -10.44 14.72 -5.58
C ASP A 277 -11.83 14.08 -5.40
N HIS A 278 -11.85 12.79 -5.01
CA HIS A 278 -13.10 12.05 -4.82
C HIS A 278 -13.95 12.57 -3.64
N ARG A 279 -13.34 13.27 -2.67
CA ARG A 279 -14.04 13.86 -1.52
C ARG A 279 -14.49 15.28 -1.76
N ARG A 280 -14.11 15.87 -2.89
CA ARG A 280 -14.41 17.26 -3.22
C ARG A 280 -13.89 18.22 -2.13
N GLU A 281 -12.63 18.06 -1.71
CA GLU A 281 -11.99 18.86 -0.67
C GLU A 281 -11.20 20.07 -1.23
N ILE A 282 -10.93 20.13 -2.53
CA ILE A 282 -10.24 21.27 -3.16
C ILE A 282 -11.17 22.48 -3.20
N ARG A 283 -10.66 23.64 -2.74
CA ARG A 283 -11.42 24.90 -2.58
C ARG A 283 -10.77 26.11 -3.23
N ILE A 284 -9.68 25.94 -3.96
CA ILE A 284 -9.01 27.01 -4.70
C ILE A 284 -9.73 27.28 -6.02
N PRO A 285 -9.67 28.53 -6.56
CA PRO A 285 -10.04 28.78 -7.94
C PRO A 285 -9.18 27.92 -8.88
N LEU A 286 -9.80 27.36 -9.90
CA LEU A 286 -9.11 26.52 -10.89
C LEU A 286 -9.05 27.24 -12.23
N PRO A 287 -7.86 27.27 -12.89
CA PRO A 287 -7.73 27.71 -14.28
C PRO A 287 -8.62 26.89 -15.24
N PRO A 288 -8.98 27.42 -16.43
CA PRO A 288 -9.83 26.69 -17.38
C PRO A 288 -9.28 25.34 -17.85
N GLU A 289 -7.97 25.16 -17.84
CA GLU A 289 -7.25 23.94 -18.22
C GLU A 289 -7.29 22.87 -17.12
N VAL A 290 -7.81 23.21 -15.93
CA VAL A 290 -7.79 22.35 -14.75
C VAL A 290 -9.21 21.90 -14.42
N VAL A 291 -9.42 20.61 -14.39
CA VAL A 291 -10.70 19.99 -14.05
C VAL A 291 -10.56 19.02 -12.87
N ILE A 292 -11.61 18.95 -12.06
CA ILE A 292 -11.71 17.89 -11.07
C ILE A 292 -12.24 16.63 -11.77
N ASN A 293 -11.61 15.48 -11.51
CA ASN A 293 -12.07 14.19 -12.01
C ASN A 293 -13.61 14.06 -11.88
N PRO A 294 -14.35 13.95 -13.00
CA PRO A 294 -15.81 13.89 -12.96
C PRO A 294 -16.36 12.53 -12.51
N PHE A 295 -15.53 11.49 -12.56
CA PHE A 295 -15.92 10.12 -12.27
C PHE A 295 -15.84 9.81 -10.78
N ASN A 296 -16.64 8.83 -10.34
CA ASN A 296 -16.80 8.51 -8.91
C ASN A 296 -16.28 7.12 -8.52
N THR A 297 -15.69 6.34 -9.47
CA THR A 297 -15.19 5.01 -9.16
C THR A 297 -13.68 4.93 -9.19
N LEU A 298 -13.11 3.99 -8.42
CA LEU A 298 -11.69 3.71 -8.42
C LEU A 298 -11.19 3.30 -9.80
N HIS A 299 -11.99 2.53 -10.58
CA HIS A 299 -11.59 2.07 -11.91
C HIS A 299 -11.48 3.21 -12.93
N HIS A 300 -12.29 4.26 -12.80
CA HIS A 300 -12.12 5.46 -13.62
C HIS A 300 -10.82 6.21 -13.23
N ALA A 301 -10.53 6.32 -11.94
CA ALA A 301 -9.25 6.90 -11.51
C ALA A 301 -8.05 6.06 -12.02
N MET A 302 -8.16 4.73 -12.00
CA MET A 302 -7.17 3.82 -12.58
C MET A 302 -7.04 4.04 -14.10
N ALA A 303 -8.15 4.18 -14.82
CA ALA A 303 -8.16 4.45 -16.26
C ALA A 303 -7.55 5.82 -16.61
N LEU A 304 -7.81 6.86 -15.81
CA LEU A 304 -7.17 8.17 -15.93
C LEU A 304 -5.64 8.05 -15.75
N ILE A 305 -5.19 7.35 -14.71
CA ILE A 305 -3.77 7.12 -14.46
C ILE A 305 -3.13 6.34 -15.62
N ALA A 306 -3.80 5.29 -16.11
CA ALA A 306 -3.33 4.46 -17.21
C ALA A 306 -3.14 5.24 -18.53
N GLN A 307 -3.94 6.29 -18.75
CA GLN A 307 -3.96 7.07 -20.00
C GLN A 307 -3.29 8.45 -19.87
N ALA A 308 -2.89 8.86 -18.65
CA ALA A 308 -2.18 10.14 -18.45
C ALA A 308 -0.79 10.13 -19.08
N GLU A 309 -0.34 11.32 -19.51
CA GLU A 309 1.06 11.53 -19.95
C GLU A 309 2.01 11.74 -18.77
N LEU A 310 1.50 12.30 -17.67
CA LEU A 310 2.27 12.53 -16.45
C LEU A 310 1.36 12.39 -15.22
N ILE A 311 1.92 11.84 -14.14
CA ILE A 311 1.25 11.76 -12.85
C ILE A 311 2.09 12.49 -11.79
N ILE A 312 1.44 13.28 -10.93
CA ILE A 312 2.07 13.90 -9.76
C ILE A 312 1.27 13.47 -8.52
N SER A 313 1.92 12.82 -7.57
CA SER A 313 1.22 12.30 -6.38
C SER A 313 2.14 12.26 -5.15
N PRO A 314 1.64 12.50 -3.94
CA PRO A 314 2.32 12.07 -2.74
C PRO A 314 2.35 10.54 -2.64
N ASP A 315 3.08 10.02 -1.65
CA ASP A 315 3.18 8.60 -1.28
C ASP A 315 1.79 8.00 -0.96
N THR A 316 1.15 7.41 -1.99
CA THR A 316 -0.18 6.79 -1.97
C THR A 316 -0.27 5.63 -2.95
N SER A 317 -1.45 4.96 -3.00
CA SER A 317 -1.73 3.93 -4.01
C SER A 317 -1.59 4.40 -5.47
N VAL A 318 -1.75 5.70 -5.73
CA VAL A 318 -1.56 6.29 -7.07
C VAL A 318 -0.16 6.03 -7.61
N VAL A 319 0.86 6.06 -6.74
CA VAL A 319 2.26 5.75 -7.12
C VAL A 319 2.37 4.33 -7.67
N HIS A 320 1.78 3.36 -6.99
CA HIS A 320 1.82 1.96 -7.42
C HIS A 320 0.91 1.69 -8.63
N MET A 321 -0.21 2.42 -8.75
CA MET A 321 -1.04 2.36 -9.95
C MET A 321 -0.29 2.91 -11.17
N ALA A 322 0.44 4.02 -11.02
CA ALA A 322 1.29 4.56 -12.09
C ALA A 322 2.37 3.55 -12.53
N ALA A 323 2.97 2.84 -11.57
CA ALA A 323 3.95 1.78 -11.84
C ALA A 323 3.34 0.62 -12.66
N ALA A 324 2.08 0.24 -12.41
CA ALA A 324 1.41 -0.84 -13.13
C ALA A 324 1.34 -0.60 -14.65
N TRP A 325 1.29 0.66 -15.08
CA TRP A 325 1.26 1.05 -16.50
C TRP A 325 2.53 1.77 -16.95
N ASN A 326 3.61 1.70 -16.14
CA ASN A 326 4.90 2.33 -16.43
C ASN A 326 4.79 3.82 -16.82
N LYS A 327 3.90 4.56 -16.15
CA LYS A 327 3.60 5.96 -16.48
C LYS A 327 4.67 6.91 -15.92
N PRO A 328 5.01 8.01 -16.63
CA PRO A 328 5.82 9.08 -16.05
C PRO A 328 5.21 9.58 -14.73
N LEU A 329 6.01 9.58 -13.65
CA LEU A 329 5.56 9.90 -12.31
C LEU A 329 6.52 10.82 -11.59
N ILE A 330 5.98 11.85 -10.93
CA ILE A 330 6.68 12.59 -9.87
C ILE A 330 6.02 12.26 -8.54
N ALA A 331 6.75 11.54 -7.70
CA ALA A 331 6.25 11.05 -6.42
C ALA A 331 6.87 11.81 -5.24
N VAL A 332 6.04 12.38 -4.36
CA VAL A 332 6.49 13.16 -3.20
C VAL A 332 6.39 12.34 -1.94
N TYR A 333 7.52 12.12 -1.28
CA TYR A 333 7.64 11.33 -0.07
C TYR A 333 8.08 12.18 1.12
N LYS A 334 7.47 11.97 2.27
CA LYS A 334 8.04 12.44 3.54
C LYS A 334 9.22 11.54 3.90
N ASP A 335 10.30 12.13 4.45
CA ASP A 335 11.46 11.35 4.87
C ASP A 335 11.11 10.42 6.04
N VAL A 336 10.74 9.20 5.69
CA VAL A 336 10.58 8.05 6.58
C VAL A 336 11.41 6.94 5.98
N LEU A 337 12.61 6.72 6.51
CA LEU A 337 13.62 5.80 5.95
C LEU A 337 13.04 4.46 5.48
N LEU A 338 12.16 3.87 6.28
CA LEU A 338 11.52 2.61 5.93
C LEU A 338 10.64 2.76 4.67
N ASN A 339 9.79 3.78 4.60
CA ASN A 339 8.86 3.94 3.49
C ASN A 339 9.55 4.35 2.20
N ASN A 340 10.58 5.19 2.29
CA ASN A 340 11.26 5.75 1.11
C ASN A 340 11.97 4.71 0.26
N ARG A 341 12.28 3.56 0.82
CA ARG A 341 12.91 2.44 0.12
C ARG A 341 11.93 1.28 -0.08
N LEU A 342 11.30 0.85 0.99
CA LEU A 342 10.40 -0.30 0.97
C LEU A 342 9.21 -0.10 0.00
N TRP A 343 8.68 1.12 -0.04
CA TRP A 343 7.51 1.49 -0.86
C TRP A 343 7.84 2.57 -1.89
N ALA A 344 9.10 2.67 -2.32
CA ALA A 344 9.47 3.53 -3.44
C ALA A 344 8.64 3.22 -4.69
N PRO A 345 8.60 4.11 -5.70
CA PRO A 345 7.94 3.80 -6.98
C PRO A 345 8.44 2.51 -7.62
N GLY A 346 9.76 2.26 -7.57
CA GLY A 346 10.39 1.01 -7.97
C GLY A 346 10.48 0.77 -9.48
N TYR A 347 10.37 1.82 -10.31
CA TYR A 347 10.51 1.75 -11.77
C TYR A 347 11.14 3.03 -12.36
N ASP A 348 11.71 2.93 -13.56
CA ASP A 348 12.60 3.97 -14.13
C ASP A 348 11.90 5.26 -14.53
N ASN A 349 10.62 5.19 -14.96
CA ASN A 349 9.85 6.38 -15.35
C ASN A 349 9.37 7.23 -14.15
N ALA A 350 9.76 6.88 -12.93
CA ALA A 350 9.39 7.61 -11.73
C ALA A 350 10.54 8.45 -11.17
N ARG A 351 10.21 9.68 -10.78
CA ARG A 351 11.11 10.58 -10.04
C ARG A 351 10.59 10.72 -8.61
N GLN A 352 11.39 10.31 -7.63
CA GLN A 352 11.04 10.39 -6.21
C GLN A 352 11.64 11.65 -5.59
N ILE A 353 10.78 12.50 -5.02
CA ILE A 353 11.16 13.71 -4.28
C ILE A 353 10.98 13.46 -2.79
N ILE A 354 12.08 13.41 -2.02
CA ILE A 354 12.03 13.19 -0.57
C ILE A 354 12.07 14.52 0.17
N VAL A 355 11.06 14.79 1.00
CA VAL A 355 10.98 15.94 1.91
C VAL A 355 11.67 15.59 3.22
N LYS A 356 12.93 16.01 3.38
CA LYS A 356 13.82 15.59 4.48
C LYS A 356 13.37 16.01 5.89
N CYS A 357 12.67 17.14 6.02
CA CYS A 357 12.27 17.67 7.31
C CYS A 357 10.82 18.14 7.30
N GLY A 358 10.11 17.92 8.41
CA GLY A 358 8.77 18.47 8.62
C GLY A 358 7.64 17.73 7.91
N LYS A 359 6.60 18.47 7.57
CA LYS A 359 5.41 17.98 6.88
C LYS A 359 5.46 18.40 5.42
N VAL A 360 4.96 17.57 4.52
CA VAL A 360 4.94 17.83 3.08
C VAL A 360 4.23 19.16 2.78
N HIS A 361 3.02 19.36 3.32
CA HIS A 361 2.23 20.58 3.09
C HIS A 361 2.83 21.87 3.66
N GLN A 362 3.90 21.80 4.45
CA GLN A 362 4.59 22.96 5.04
C GLN A 362 5.97 23.21 4.43
N HIS A 363 6.42 22.34 3.51
CA HIS A 363 7.76 22.43 2.97
C HIS A 363 7.86 23.54 1.91
N ARG A 364 8.66 24.57 2.20
CA ARG A 364 8.96 25.67 1.25
C ARG A 364 9.84 25.15 0.11
N GLY A 365 9.60 25.63 -1.11
CA GLY A 365 10.35 25.24 -2.31
C GLY A 365 10.07 23.80 -2.80
N LEU A 366 9.03 23.11 -2.25
CA LEU A 366 8.64 21.79 -2.75
C LEU A 366 8.15 21.87 -4.18
N VAL A 367 7.33 22.87 -4.49
CA VAL A 367 6.78 23.07 -5.83
C VAL A 367 7.90 23.28 -6.85
N ASP A 368 8.92 24.09 -6.54
CA ASP A 368 10.07 24.31 -7.43
C ASP A 368 10.82 23.00 -7.73
N ARG A 369 10.93 22.11 -6.73
CA ARG A 369 11.52 20.78 -6.93
C ARG A 369 10.66 19.89 -7.81
N ILE A 370 9.33 19.97 -7.71
CA ILE A 370 8.41 19.25 -8.57
C ILE A 370 8.55 19.78 -10.01
N ILE A 371 8.55 21.09 -10.19
CA ILE A 371 8.71 21.74 -11.51
C ILE A 371 10.06 21.40 -12.14
N ALA A 372 11.14 21.40 -11.36
CA ALA A 372 12.48 20.99 -11.85
C ALA A 372 12.54 19.51 -12.25
N ALA A 373 11.66 18.67 -11.69
CA ALA A 373 11.55 17.26 -12.03
C ALA A 373 10.64 16.97 -13.22
N LEU A 374 9.93 17.96 -13.77
CA LEU A 374 9.10 17.77 -14.96
C LEU A 374 9.96 17.40 -16.18
N PRO A 375 9.46 16.55 -17.10
CA PRO A 375 10.11 16.33 -18.38
C PRO A 375 10.16 17.63 -19.20
N GLU A 376 11.06 17.71 -20.16
CA GLU A 376 11.15 18.88 -21.05
C GLU A 376 9.91 19.01 -21.94
N THR A 377 9.38 17.88 -22.38
CA THR A 377 8.13 17.77 -23.16
C THR A 377 7.22 16.74 -22.50
N LEU A 378 5.93 17.04 -22.44
CA LEU A 378 4.90 16.09 -22.04
C LEU A 378 4.49 15.21 -23.22
#